data_10564de896d74b65995c6a56af7381ac
#
_entry.id   10564de896d74b65995c6a56af7381ac
#
_cell.length_a   1.000
_cell.length_b   1.000
_cell.length_c   1.000
_cell.angle_alpha   90.00
_cell.angle_beta   90.00
_cell.angle_gamma   90.00
#
_symmetry.space_group_name_H-M   'P 1'
#
loop_
_entity.id
_entity.type
_entity.pdbx_description
1 polymer ?
#
loop_
_entity_poly.entity_id
_entity_poly.type
_entity_poly.pdbx_seq_one_letter_code
_entity_poly.pdbx_strand_id
1 'polypeptide(L)'
;IGLFGLFTRLAYSINIKKNDFLIVQADWLRDKFSYMFKLSKNKFIVAPPQSNTSNNITSHKEKDDIYTFFYAATPDCHKNFELACKAAQMLEDELGKNRFKLILTINGTENKYAQWLYTQWGQVDSIKFHGFMNKESLYQHYAIADCLIFPSRVETWGLPITEFSQHKKPMLLADLPYAHETAAGSSQVAFFNPEKAEQLQKMMKTIINGNTSFMGEVPVKKIEEPMAKDWDTLFAILTHNKPTKNAKLI
;
A
#
# COMPACT_ATOMS: atom_id res chain seq x y z
N ILE A 1 17.67 12.18 6.62
CA ILE A 1 16.62 12.14 7.68
C ILE A 1 16.47 13.57 8.18
N GLY A 2 15.31 14.19 7.90
CA GLY A 2 15.07 15.55 8.34
C GLY A 2 15.02 15.67 9.88
N LEU A 3 15.18 16.90 10.39
CA LEU A 3 15.17 17.21 11.83
C LEU A 3 13.94 16.60 12.55
N PHE A 4 12.78 16.58 11.89
CA PHE A 4 11.56 15.96 12.36
C PHE A 4 11.72 14.45 12.62
N GLY A 5 12.36 13.72 11.70
CA GLY A 5 12.58 12.27 11.87
C GLY A 5 13.52 11.95 13.05
N LEU A 6 14.53 12.80 13.28
CA LEU A 6 15.41 12.65 14.43
C LEU A 6 14.67 12.91 15.75
N PHE A 7 13.86 13.97 15.80
CA PHE A 7 13.03 14.30 16.98
C PHE A 7 12.02 13.20 17.28
N THR A 8 11.31 12.70 16.27
CA THR A 8 10.34 11.60 16.42
C THR A 8 11.03 10.35 16.96
N ARG A 9 12.20 9.98 16.43
CA ARG A 9 12.97 8.84 16.92
C ARG A 9 13.36 9.01 18.39
N LEU A 10 13.78 10.20 18.80
CA LEU A 10 14.12 10.51 20.19
C LEU A 10 12.89 10.38 21.09
N ALA A 11 11.76 10.97 20.70
CA ALA A 11 10.52 10.92 21.45
C ALA A 11 10.03 9.47 21.65
N TYR A 12 10.06 8.65 20.60
CA TYR A 12 9.76 7.23 20.71
C TYR A 12 10.72 6.49 21.64
N SER A 13 12.04 6.77 21.58
CA SER A 13 13.04 6.08 22.36
C SER A 13 12.86 6.26 23.88
N ILE A 14 12.25 7.36 24.32
CA ILE A 14 12.02 7.65 25.74
C ILE A 14 10.94 6.73 26.33
N ASN A 15 9.87 6.51 25.61
CA ASN A 15 8.67 5.84 26.15
C ASN A 15 8.49 4.40 25.64
N ILE A 16 9.01 4.04 24.48
CA ILE A 16 8.75 2.73 23.85
C ILE A 16 9.15 1.55 24.76
N LYS A 17 10.20 1.72 25.57
CA LYS A 17 10.70 0.69 26.48
C LYS A 17 9.80 0.47 27.71
N LYS A 18 8.97 1.45 28.06
CA LYS A 18 8.10 1.43 29.25
C LYS A 18 6.78 0.70 29.00
N ASN A 19 6.42 0.48 27.73
CA ASN A 19 5.20 -0.25 27.40
C ASN A 19 5.40 -1.75 27.63
N ASP A 20 4.38 -2.45 28.10
CA ASP A 20 4.39 -3.91 28.22
C ASP A 20 4.37 -4.54 26.82
N PHE A 21 3.51 -4.05 25.93
CA PHE A 21 3.41 -4.47 24.55
C PHE A 21 3.42 -3.29 23.59
N LEU A 22 3.84 -3.55 22.36
CA LEU A 22 3.81 -2.64 21.22
C LEU A 22 3.02 -3.31 20.09
N ILE A 23 2.01 -2.63 19.57
CA ILE A 23 1.19 -3.16 18.49
C ILE A 23 1.73 -2.60 17.16
N VAL A 24 1.99 -3.49 16.20
CA VAL A 24 2.42 -3.15 14.85
C VAL A 24 1.51 -3.84 13.84
N GLN A 25 1.30 -3.22 12.68
CA GLN A 25 0.40 -3.76 11.67
C GLN A 25 1.02 -4.87 10.81
N ALA A 26 2.36 -4.98 10.79
CA ALA A 26 3.08 -5.87 9.92
C ALA A 26 4.33 -6.44 10.59
N ASP A 27 4.73 -7.66 10.19
CA ASP A 27 5.90 -8.34 10.72
C ASP A 27 7.21 -7.63 10.38
N TRP A 28 7.32 -7.07 9.17
CA TRP A 28 8.49 -6.28 8.79
C TRP A 28 8.69 -5.05 9.68
N LEU A 29 7.61 -4.45 10.21
CA LEU A 29 7.69 -3.36 11.20
C LEU A 29 8.18 -3.86 12.56
N ARG A 30 7.73 -5.04 12.99
CA ARG A 30 8.24 -5.70 14.18
C ARG A 30 9.75 -5.88 14.12
N ASP A 31 10.24 -6.41 13.01
CA ASP A 31 11.67 -6.61 12.78
C ASP A 31 12.44 -5.28 12.81
N LYS A 32 11.94 -4.29 12.08
CA LYS A 32 12.57 -2.98 11.99
C LYS A 32 12.61 -2.26 13.34
N PHE A 33 11.50 -2.26 14.09
CA PHE A 33 11.43 -1.58 15.39
C PHE A 33 12.21 -2.33 16.47
N SER A 34 12.15 -3.67 16.48
CA SER A 34 12.97 -4.52 17.36
C SER A 34 14.45 -4.17 17.20
N TYR A 35 14.95 -4.12 15.97
CA TYR A 35 16.32 -3.72 15.66
C TYR A 35 16.62 -2.26 16.06
N MET A 36 15.77 -1.32 15.67
CA MET A 36 15.98 0.12 15.88
C MET A 36 16.04 0.51 17.36
N PHE A 37 15.17 -0.08 18.19
CA PHE A 37 15.04 0.25 19.61
C PHE A 37 15.69 -0.77 20.54
N LYS A 38 16.32 -1.81 19.99
CA LYS A 38 16.96 -2.91 20.72
C LYS A 38 15.99 -3.56 21.70
N LEU A 39 14.80 -3.93 21.23
CA LEU A 39 13.74 -4.59 21.97
C LEU A 39 13.54 -6.02 21.47
N SER A 40 13.14 -6.93 22.38
CA SER A 40 12.74 -8.29 21.99
C SER A 40 11.52 -8.26 21.06
N LYS A 41 11.51 -9.11 20.02
CA LYS A 41 10.37 -9.27 19.11
C LYS A 41 9.08 -9.67 19.85
N ASN A 42 9.20 -10.43 20.93
CA ASN A 42 8.05 -10.85 21.75
C ASN A 42 7.31 -9.68 22.43
N LYS A 43 7.93 -8.50 22.45
CA LYS A 43 7.27 -7.26 22.92
C LYS A 43 6.31 -6.66 21.91
N PHE A 44 6.38 -7.09 20.66
CA PHE A 44 5.56 -6.57 19.57
C PHE A 44 4.48 -7.58 19.20
N ILE A 45 3.23 -7.16 19.28
CA ILE A 45 2.09 -7.92 18.76
C ILE A 45 1.85 -7.49 17.34
N VAL A 46 1.94 -8.40 16.38
CA VAL A 46 1.57 -8.13 14.99
C VAL A 46 0.06 -8.26 14.86
N ALA A 47 -0.61 -7.16 14.49
CA ALA A 47 -2.05 -7.11 14.31
C ALA A 47 -2.39 -6.44 12.97
N PRO A 48 -2.46 -7.22 11.88
CA PRO A 48 -2.80 -6.70 10.56
C PRO A 48 -4.18 -6.05 10.55
N PRO A 49 -4.39 -4.98 9.76
CA PRO A 49 -5.71 -4.38 9.62
C PRO A 49 -6.69 -5.39 9.01
N GLN A 50 -7.89 -5.45 9.58
CA GLN A 50 -8.96 -6.24 8.98
C GLN A 50 -9.56 -5.50 7.80
N SER A 51 -9.58 -6.13 6.62
CA SER A 51 -10.36 -5.64 5.49
C SER A 51 -11.79 -6.14 5.61
N ASN A 52 -12.76 -5.23 5.59
CA ASN A 52 -14.16 -5.61 5.49
C ASN A 52 -14.44 -6.16 4.09
N THR A 53 -14.51 -7.48 3.98
CA THR A 53 -14.68 -8.23 2.71
C THR A 53 -16.09 -8.19 2.12
N SER A 54 -16.98 -7.31 2.57
CA SER A 54 -18.42 -7.46 2.37
C SER A 54 -19.05 -6.72 1.20
N ASN A 55 -18.29 -6.24 0.21
CA ASN A 55 -18.92 -5.67 -0.97
C ASN A 55 -18.46 -6.38 -2.25
N ASN A 56 -19.15 -7.45 -2.62
CA ASN A 56 -19.13 -7.99 -4.00
C ASN A 56 -19.80 -6.95 -4.93
N ILE A 57 -19.13 -5.82 -5.18
CA ILE A 57 -19.56 -4.89 -6.23
C ILE A 57 -19.16 -5.53 -7.54
N THR A 58 -20.11 -6.18 -8.20
CA THR A 58 -19.96 -6.63 -9.58
C THR A 58 -20.25 -5.42 -10.47
N SER A 59 -19.24 -4.71 -10.91
CA SER A 59 -19.36 -3.78 -12.01
C SER A 59 -18.86 -4.48 -13.28
N HIS A 60 -19.63 -4.39 -14.35
CA HIS A 60 -19.24 -4.91 -15.65
C HIS A 60 -18.46 -3.83 -16.41
N LYS A 61 -17.23 -4.15 -16.76
CA LYS A 61 -16.48 -3.38 -17.75
C LYS A 61 -16.95 -3.79 -19.13
N GLU A 62 -17.21 -2.83 -20.00
CA GLU A 62 -17.54 -3.11 -21.40
C GLU A 62 -16.32 -3.69 -22.12
N LYS A 63 -16.53 -4.60 -23.09
CA LYS A 63 -15.46 -5.37 -23.73
C LYS A 63 -14.46 -4.53 -24.53
N ASP A 64 -14.84 -3.31 -24.90
CA ASP A 64 -14.04 -2.37 -25.69
C ASP A 64 -13.39 -1.25 -24.86
N ASP A 65 -13.44 -1.37 -23.53
CA ASP A 65 -12.85 -0.37 -22.64
C ASP A 65 -11.33 -0.39 -22.67
N ILE A 66 -10.76 0.79 -22.70
CA ILE A 66 -9.31 1.03 -22.65
C ILE A 66 -8.72 0.44 -21.35
N TYR A 67 -7.54 -0.16 -21.43
CA TYR A 67 -6.84 -0.73 -20.26
C TYR A 67 -6.65 0.31 -19.17
N THR A 68 -7.12 0.02 -17.97
CA THR A 68 -7.19 0.97 -16.87
C THR A 68 -6.29 0.56 -15.71
N PHE A 69 -5.27 1.37 -15.46
CA PHE A 69 -4.48 1.34 -14.24
C PHE A 69 -5.13 2.23 -13.19
N PHE A 70 -5.04 1.81 -11.93
CA PHE A 70 -5.63 2.55 -10.83
C PHE A 70 -4.63 2.72 -9.69
N TYR A 71 -4.57 3.92 -9.12
CA TYR A 71 -3.77 4.20 -7.93
C TYR A 71 -4.57 5.04 -6.93
N ALA A 72 -4.84 4.48 -5.75
CA ALA A 72 -5.58 5.11 -4.67
C ALA A 72 -4.65 5.46 -3.51
N ALA A 73 -4.49 6.75 -3.23
CA ALA A 73 -3.76 7.25 -2.07
C ALA A 73 -4.09 8.73 -1.80
N THR A 74 -3.75 9.22 -0.60
CA THR A 74 -3.67 10.65 -0.30
C THR A 74 -2.42 11.27 -0.93
N PRO A 75 -2.41 12.57 -1.28
CA PRO A 75 -1.29 13.22 -1.96
C PRO A 75 -0.15 13.61 -0.99
N ASP A 76 0.52 12.60 -0.46
CA ASP A 76 1.72 12.75 0.35
C ASP A 76 2.97 12.36 -0.46
N CYS A 77 4.09 13.06 -0.27
CA CYS A 77 5.30 12.85 -1.08
C CYS A 77 5.83 11.40 -1.03
N HIS A 78 5.63 10.68 0.09
CA HIS A 78 6.04 9.29 0.20
C HIS A 78 5.18 8.33 -0.62
N LYS A 79 3.99 8.75 -1.08
CA LYS A 79 3.13 7.97 -1.97
C LYS A 79 3.64 7.89 -3.41
N ASN A 80 4.60 8.75 -3.79
CA ASN A 80 5.35 8.63 -5.03
C ASN A 80 4.48 8.67 -6.31
N PHE A 81 3.48 9.56 -6.31
CA PHE A 81 2.63 9.76 -7.50
C PHE A 81 3.45 10.16 -8.72
N GLU A 82 4.53 10.92 -8.52
CA GLU A 82 5.41 11.38 -9.58
C GLU A 82 6.00 10.22 -10.40
N LEU A 83 6.31 9.09 -9.76
CA LEU A 83 6.83 7.91 -10.47
C LEU A 83 5.76 7.31 -11.39
N ALA A 84 4.52 7.16 -10.90
CA ALA A 84 3.41 6.63 -11.69
C ALA A 84 3.07 7.56 -12.86
N CYS A 85 3.02 8.87 -12.60
CA CYS A 85 2.76 9.88 -13.64
C CYS A 85 3.86 9.88 -14.70
N LYS A 86 5.13 9.86 -14.30
CA LYS A 86 6.27 9.80 -15.24
C LYS A 86 6.23 8.53 -16.09
N ALA A 87 5.97 7.37 -15.49
CA ALA A 87 5.84 6.12 -16.22
C ALA A 87 4.68 6.15 -17.24
N ALA A 88 3.53 6.71 -16.84
CA ALA A 88 2.38 6.87 -17.71
C ALA A 88 2.65 7.85 -18.87
N GLN A 89 3.31 8.99 -18.62
CA GLN A 89 3.72 9.92 -19.67
C GLN A 89 4.64 9.23 -20.69
N MET A 90 5.70 8.57 -20.23
CA MET A 90 6.62 7.84 -21.11
C MET A 90 5.90 6.78 -21.95
N LEU A 91 4.89 6.13 -21.37
CA LEU A 91 4.08 5.13 -22.06
C LEU A 91 3.16 5.76 -23.11
N GLU A 92 2.55 6.92 -22.80
CA GLU A 92 1.77 7.67 -23.80
C GLU A 92 2.63 8.18 -24.94
N ASP A 93 3.84 8.70 -24.65
CA ASP A 93 4.80 9.15 -25.66
C ASP A 93 5.19 8.00 -26.63
N GLU A 94 5.22 6.75 -26.13
CA GLU A 94 5.56 5.57 -26.95
C GLU A 94 4.36 4.99 -27.70
N LEU A 95 3.20 4.82 -27.04
CA LEU A 95 2.04 4.12 -27.61
C LEU A 95 1.03 5.05 -28.30
N GLY A 96 1.12 6.34 -28.03
CA GLY A 96 0.10 7.35 -28.41
C GLY A 96 -1.04 7.43 -27.40
N LYS A 97 -1.89 8.44 -27.63
CA LYS A 97 -3.05 8.74 -26.77
C LYS A 97 -4.13 7.67 -26.85
N ASN A 98 -4.97 7.60 -25.81
CA ASN A 98 -6.14 6.71 -25.73
C ASN A 98 -5.84 5.20 -25.82
N ARG A 99 -4.62 4.78 -25.45
CA ARG A 99 -4.25 3.36 -25.42
C ARG A 99 -4.43 2.74 -24.03
N PHE A 100 -4.43 3.55 -22.99
CA PHE A 100 -4.64 3.17 -21.60
C PHE A 100 -5.11 4.38 -20.78
N LYS A 101 -5.51 4.14 -19.54
CA LYS A 101 -5.82 5.18 -18.54
C LYS A 101 -5.08 4.88 -17.24
N LEU A 102 -4.54 5.90 -16.59
CA LEU A 102 -4.10 5.86 -15.20
C LEU A 102 -5.01 6.78 -14.39
N ILE A 103 -5.83 6.21 -13.53
CA ILE A 103 -6.75 6.95 -12.66
C ILE A 103 -6.11 7.15 -11.30
N LEU A 104 -6.06 8.41 -10.86
CA LEU A 104 -5.49 8.85 -9.57
C LEU A 104 -6.58 9.44 -8.69
N THR A 105 -6.57 9.14 -7.39
CA THR A 105 -7.54 9.67 -6.42
C THR A 105 -7.18 11.07 -5.89
N ILE A 106 -6.50 11.88 -6.70
CA ILE A 106 -6.14 13.27 -6.45
C ILE A 106 -6.57 14.14 -7.62
N ASN A 107 -6.81 15.44 -7.39
CA ASN A 107 -7.21 16.38 -8.46
C ASN A 107 -6.33 17.63 -8.55
N GLY A 108 -5.34 17.78 -7.68
CA GLY A 108 -4.42 18.92 -7.68
C GLY A 108 -4.82 20.07 -6.75
N THR A 109 -5.95 19.98 -6.03
CA THR A 109 -6.40 21.02 -5.09
C THR A 109 -6.10 20.70 -3.62
N GLU A 110 -5.71 19.48 -3.31
CA GLU A 110 -5.61 18.97 -1.95
C GLU A 110 -4.45 19.61 -1.15
N ASN A 111 -3.30 19.77 -1.81
CA ASN A 111 -2.11 20.40 -1.20
C ASN A 111 -1.09 20.83 -2.27
N LYS A 112 0.02 21.43 -1.85
CA LYS A 112 1.08 21.91 -2.77
C LYS A 112 1.71 20.78 -3.61
N TYR A 113 1.83 19.57 -3.07
CA TYR A 113 2.36 18.43 -3.80
C TYR A 113 1.37 17.97 -4.90
N ALA A 114 0.09 17.86 -4.58
CA ALA A 114 -0.95 17.54 -5.55
C ALA A 114 -1.04 18.62 -6.65
N GLN A 115 -0.97 19.90 -6.29
CA GLN A 115 -0.95 21.02 -7.23
C GLN A 115 0.26 20.91 -8.18
N TRP A 116 1.45 20.61 -7.63
CA TRP A 116 2.65 20.42 -8.45
C TRP A 116 2.48 19.24 -9.40
N LEU A 117 1.95 18.09 -8.95
CA LEU A 117 1.68 16.93 -9.81
C LEU A 117 0.73 17.29 -10.96
N TYR A 118 -0.36 17.99 -10.65
CA TYR A 118 -1.31 18.42 -11.68
C TYR A 118 -0.70 19.40 -12.68
N THR A 119 0.14 20.33 -12.22
CA THR A 119 0.88 21.26 -13.08
C THR A 119 1.82 20.52 -14.04
N GLN A 120 2.46 19.46 -13.59
CA GLN A 120 3.42 18.70 -14.40
C GLN A 120 2.72 17.75 -15.38
N TRP A 121 1.64 17.08 -14.98
CA TRP A 121 1.04 15.97 -15.73
C TRP A 121 -0.45 16.11 -16.03
N GLY A 122 -1.09 17.22 -15.68
CA GLY A 122 -2.51 17.43 -15.94
C GLY A 122 -2.89 17.50 -17.40
N GLN A 123 -1.92 17.70 -18.31
CA GLN A 123 -2.11 17.72 -19.76
C GLN A 123 -1.81 16.38 -20.46
N VAL A 124 -1.38 15.34 -19.70
CA VAL A 124 -1.17 14.01 -20.25
C VAL A 124 -2.52 13.30 -20.35
N ASP A 125 -2.94 12.99 -21.57
CA ASP A 125 -4.29 12.50 -21.85
C ASP A 125 -4.61 11.18 -21.17
N SER A 126 -3.63 10.30 -20.98
CA SER A 126 -3.79 9.01 -20.31
C SER A 126 -3.90 9.12 -18.78
N ILE A 127 -3.56 10.27 -18.18
CA ILE A 127 -3.63 10.44 -16.71
C ILE A 127 -4.93 11.14 -16.35
N LYS A 128 -5.72 10.51 -15.47
CA LYS A 128 -6.99 11.06 -14.98
C LYS A 128 -6.88 11.42 -13.51
N PHE A 129 -6.79 12.71 -13.24
CA PHE A 129 -6.82 13.29 -11.90
C PHE A 129 -8.28 13.37 -11.44
N HIS A 130 -8.80 12.24 -10.88
CA HIS A 130 -10.21 12.11 -10.52
C HIS A 130 -10.56 12.89 -9.24
N GLY A 131 -9.63 12.94 -8.28
CA GLY A 131 -9.90 13.51 -6.96
C GLY A 131 -10.33 12.46 -5.93
N PHE A 132 -10.68 12.94 -4.75
CA PHE A 132 -11.12 12.11 -3.64
C PHE A 132 -12.32 11.23 -4.01
N MET A 133 -12.24 9.97 -3.63
CA MET A 133 -13.32 8.99 -3.78
C MET A 133 -13.80 8.54 -2.40
N ASN A 134 -15.11 8.52 -2.17
CA ASN A 134 -15.68 7.82 -1.03
C ASN A 134 -15.48 6.30 -1.18
N LYS A 135 -15.74 5.55 -0.12
CA LYS A 135 -15.51 4.10 -0.09
C LYS A 135 -16.26 3.36 -1.21
N GLU A 136 -17.49 3.72 -1.47
CA GLU A 136 -18.31 3.08 -2.50
C GLU A 136 -17.73 3.31 -3.90
N SER A 137 -17.43 4.55 -4.25
CA SER A 137 -16.79 4.93 -5.51
C SER A 137 -15.42 4.26 -5.68
N LEU A 138 -14.62 4.18 -4.59
CA LEU A 138 -13.32 3.52 -4.60
C LEU A 138 -13.45 2.03 -4.96
N TYR A 139 -14.39 1.31 -4.35
CA TYR A 139 -14.61 -0.11 -4.63
C TYR A 139 -15.18 -0.35 -6.05
N GLN A 140 -16.03 0.57 -6.55
CA GLN A 140 -16.45 0.54 -7.96
C GLN A 140 -15.26 0.66 -8.90
N HIS A 141 -14.31 1.55 -8.61
CA HIS A 141 -13.09 1.69 -9.41
C HIS A 141 -12.17 0.46 -9.31
N TYR A 142 -12.05 -0.17 -8.14
CA TYR A 142 -11.34 -1.46 -8.03
C TYR A 142 -11.97 -2.54 -8.92
N ALA A 143 -13.30 -2.58 -8.97
CA ALA A 143 -13.99 -3.58 -9.78
C ALA A 143 -13.80 -3.38 -11.29
N ILE A 144 -13.68 -2.15 -11.80
CA ILE A 144 -13.48 -1.86 -13.23
C ILE A 144 -12.01 -1.73 -13.64
N ALA A 145 -11.10 -1.40 -12.75
CA ALA A 145 -9.67 -1.31 -13.06
C ALA A 145 -9.12 -2.68 -13.47
N ASP A 146 -8.18 -2.69 -14.41
CA ASP A 146 -7.51 -3.90 -14.87
C ASP A 146 -6.26 -4.21 -14.05
N CYS A 147 -5.61 -3.19 -13.51
CA CYS A 147 -4.38 -3.33 -12.75
C CYS A 147 -4.24 -2.24 -11.68
N LEU A 148 -3.84 -2.64 -10.47
CA LEU A 148 -3.42 -1.69 -9.44
C LEU A 148 -1.94 -1.33 -9.64
N ILE A 149 -1.61 -0.04 -9.58
CA ILE A 149 -0.23 0.44 -9.40
C ILE A 149 -0.10 0.97 -7.98
N PHE A 150 0.95 0.56 -7.25
CA PHE A 150 1.15 1.03 -5.88
C PHE A 150 2.64 1.34 -5.64
N PRO A 151 3.09 2.58 -5.96
CA PRO A 151 4.49 2.99 -5.98
C PRO A 151 4.98 3.57 -4.65
N SER A 152 4.19 3.53 -3.58
CA SER A 152 4.51 4.17 -2.30
C SER A 152 5.87 3.73 -1.75
N ARG A 153 6.68 4.69 -1.30
CA ARG A 153 8.00 4.45 -0.70
C ARG A 153 7.92 3.99 0.76
N VAL A 154 6.81 4.29 1.42
CA VAL A 154 6.63 3.96 2.85
C VAL A 154 5.15 3.70 3.13
N GLU A 155 4.88 2.55 3.71
CA GLU A 155 3.58 2.17 4.25
C GLU A 155 3.75 1.38 5.55
N THR A 156 2.78 1.43 6.42
CA THR A 156 2.70 0.49 7.54
C THR A 156 2.07 -0.83 7.11
N TRP A 157 1.08 -0.77 6.19
CA TRP A 157 0.39 -1.93 5.61
C TRP A 157 0.19 -1.75 4.09
N GLY A 158 -0.63 -0.81 3.66
CA GLY A 158 -1.03 -0.63 2.27
C GLY A 158 -2.41 -1.23 1.98
N LEU A 159 -3.44 -0.73 2.68
CA LEU A 159 -4.82 -1.21 2.55
C LEU A 159 -5.30 -1.36 1.10
N PRO A 160 -5.01 -0.44 0.15
CA PRO A 160 -5.42 -0.61 -1.24
C PRO A 160 -4.92 -1.90 -1.90
N ILE A 161 -3.74 -2.42 -1.50
CA ILE A 161 -3.23 -3.70 -1.99
C ILE A 161 -4.13 -4.84 -1.51
N THR A 162 -4.44 -4.89 -0.20
CA THR A 162 -5.32 -5.91 0.38
C THR A 162 -6.73 -5.84 -0.21
N GLU A 163 -7.27 -4.64 -0.40
CA GLU A 163 -8.61 -4.43 -0.95
C GLU A 163 -8.68 -4.87 -2.42
N PHE A 164 -7.69 -4.47 -3.23
CA PHE A 164 -7.66 -4.81 -4.65
C PHE A 164 -7.36 -6.29 -4.91
N SER A 165 -6.56 -6.96 -4.05
CA SER A 165 -6.22 -8.38 -4.20
C SER A 165 -7.44 -9.31 -4.25
N GLN A 166 -8.56 -8.88 -3.65
CA GLN A 166 -9.82 -9.63 -3.67
C GLN A 166 -10.39 -9.78 -5.09
N HIS A 167 -10.04 -8.88 -6.01
CA HIS A 167 -10.46 -8.95 -7.41
C HIS A 167 -9.60 -9.91 -8.26
N LYS A 168 -8.52 -10.47 -7.70
CA LYS A 168 -7.61 -11.42 -8.38
C LYS A 168 -7.06 -10.88 -9.71
N LYS A 169 -6.86 -9.58 -9.79
CA LYS A 169 -6.35 -8.86 -10.95
C LYS A 169 -4.87 -8.49 -10.78
N PRO A 170 -4.17 -8.14 -11.87
CA PRO A 170 -2.77 -7.71 -11.85
C PRO A 170 -2.49 -6.58 -10.87
N MET A 171 -1.35 -6.66 -10.17
CA MET A 171 -0.83 -5.59 -9.33
C MET A 171 0.64 -5.33 -9.61
N LEU A 172 1.00 -4.07 -9.85
CA LEU A 172 2.37 -3.57 -9.95
C LEU A 172 2.70 -2.81 -8.66
N LEU A 173 3.59 -3.36 -7.85
CA LEU A 173 3.87 -2.88 -6.50
C LEU A 173 5.32 -2.44 -6.37
N ALA A 174 5.59 -1.42 -5.55
CA ALA A 174 6.95 -1.06 -5.19
C ALA A 174 7.66 -2.24 -4.50
N ASP A 175 8.89 -2.55 -4.91
CA ASP A 175 9.72 -3.63 -4.33
C ASP A 175 10.22 -3.23 -2.94
N LEU A 176 9.32 -3.28 -1.95
CA LEU A 176 9.56 -2.88 -0.57
C LEU A 176 8.93 -3.88 0.40
N PRO A 177 9.47 -4.04 1.62
CA PRO A 177 9.03 -5.06 2.58
C PRO A 177 7.53 -5.08 2.85
N TYR A 178 6.89 -3.90 2.94
CA TYR A 178 5.45 -3.82 3.18
C TYR A 178 4.64 -4.46 2.04
N ALA A 179 5.06 -4.24 0.80
CA ALA A 179 4.31 -4.72 -0.37
C ALA A 179 4.35 -6.24 -0.49
N HIS A 180 5.48 -6.87 -0.18
CA HIS A 180 5.60 -8.32 -0.14
C HIS A 180 4.72 -8.94 0.95
N GLU A 181 4.64 -8.32 2.13
CA GLU A 181 3.82 -8.84 3.22
C GLU A 181 2.33 -8.62 2.95
N THR A 182 1.94 -7.42 2.49
CA THR A 182 0.53 -7.07 2.25
C THR A 182 -0.06 -7.83 1.04
N ALA A 183 0.75 -8.10 0.02
CA ALA A 183 0.32 -8.84 -1.17
C ALA A 183 0.40 -10.37 -1.00
N ALA A 184 0.80 -10.89 0.16
CA ALA A 184 0.97 -12.32 0.39
C ALA A 184 -0.29 -13.11 0.02
N GLY A 185 -0.14 -14.18 -0.76
CA GLY A 185 -1.23 -15.00 -1.30
C GLY A 185 -1.90 -14.46 -2.58
N SER A 186 -1.49 -13.30 -3.07
CA SER A 186 -1.98 -12.77 -4.36
C SER A 186 -1.24 -13.41 -5.52
N SER A 187 -1.96 -13.78 -6.59
CA SER A 187 -1.45 -14.64 -7.69
C SER A 187 -0.84 -13.89 -8.87
N GLN A 188 -1.15 -12.63 -9.06
CA GLN A 188 -0.74 -11.83 -10.23
C GLN A 188 -0.05 -10.54 -9.79
N VAL A 189 1.15 -10.67 -9.24
CA VAL A 189 1.93 -9.54 -8.71
C VAL A 189 3.28 -9.47 -9.38
N ALA A 190 3.71 -8.25 -9.70
CA ALA A 190 5.09 -7.96 -10.06
C ALA A 190 5.60 -6.75 -9.27
N PHE A 191 6.87 -6.81 -8.90
CA PHE A 191 7.52 -5.77 -8.10
C PHE A 191 8.47 -4.94 -8.97
N PHE A 192 8.46 -3.62 -8.74
CA PHE A 192 9.35 -2.68 -9.43
C PHE A 192 10.13 -1.81 -8.44
N ASN A 193 11.29 -1.35 -8.84
CA ASN A 193 12.06 -0.40 -8.07
C ASN A 193 11.33 0.95 -8.02
N PRO A 194 10.98 1.49 -6.81
CA PRO A 194 10.22 2.73 -6.67
C PRO A 194 10.97 4.00 -7.10
N GLU A 195 12.22 3.86 -7.57
CA GLU A 195 13.02 4.97 -8.11
C GLU A 195 13.18 4.89 -9.64
N LYS A 196 12.60 3.86 -10.32
CA LYS A 196 12.78 3.60 -11.75
C LYS A 196 11.46 3.64 -12.51
N ALA A 197 11.07 4.82 -13.02
CA ALA A 197 9.85 4.99 -13.81
C ALA A 197 9.89 4.18 -15.12
N GLU A 198 11.07 4.02 -15.72
CA GLU A 198 11.30 3.23 -16.93
C GLU A 198 10.96 1.75 -16.74
N GLN A 199 11.22 1.21 -15.55
CA GLN A 199 10.86 -0.16 -15.22
C GLN A 199 9.34 -0.33 -15.12
N LEU A 200 8.67 0.60 -14.41
CA LEU A 200 7.21 0.60 -14.31
C LEU A 200 6.55 0.76 -15.68
N GLN A 201 7.03 1.69 -16.51
CA GLN A 201 6.54 1.90 -17.87
C GLN A 201 6.63 0.62 -18.72
N LYS A 202 7.77 -0.09 -18.68
CA LYS A 202 7.93 -1.37 -19.41
C LYS A 202 6.95 -2.44 -18.94
N MET A 203 6.72 -2.56 -17.62
CA MET A 203 5.75 -3.49 -17.06
C MET A 203 4.32 -3.13 -17.49
N MET A 204 3.93 -1.86 -17.42
CA MET A 204 2.64 -1.38 -17.89
C MET A 204 2.42 -1.72 -19.37
N LYS A 205 3.40 -1.45 -20.24
CA LYS A 205 3.37 -1.81 -21.66
C LYS A 205 3.18 -3.30 -21.88
N THR A 206 3.92 -4.12 -21.15
CA THR A 206 3.91 -5.59 -21.27
C THR A 206 2.52 -6.14 -20.94
N ILE A 207 1.87 -5.62 -19.88
CA ILE A 207 0.51 -6.05 -19.48
C ILE A 207 -0.54 -5.58 -20.50
N ILE A 208 -0.46 -4.36 -21.00
CA ILE A 208 -1.40 -3.86 -22.04
C ILE A 208 -1.35 -4.77 -23.28
N ASN A 209 -0.20 -5.30 -23.62
CA ASN A 209 -0.03 -6.24 -24.72
C ASN A 209 -0.48 -7.69 -24.39
N GLY A 210 -1.14 -7.88 -23.24
CA GLY A 210 -1.68 -9.18 -22.81
C GLY A 210 -0.65 -10.14 -22.21
N ASN A 211 0.61 -9.74 -22.03
CA ASN A 211 1.63 -10.59 -21.44
C ASN A 211 1.76 -10.37 -19.93
N THR A 212 1.37 -11.36 -19.16
CA THR A 212 1.47 -11.38 -17.69
C THR A 212 2.44 -12.45 -17.17
N SER A 213 3.25 -13.06 -18.04
CA SER A 213 4.17 -14.17 -17.70
C SER A 213 5.28 -13.81 -16.70
N PHE A 214 5.56 -12.50 -16.53
CA PHE A 214 6.53 -11.99 -15.55
C PHE A 214 5.92 -11.78 -14.16
N MET A 215 4.61 -11.94 -14.02
CA MET A 215 3.90 -11.84 -12.73
C MET A 215 3.86 -13.20 -12.06
N GLY A 216 3.83 -13.21 -10.74
CA GLY A 216 3.82 -14.43 -9.96
C GLY A 216 2.96 -14.36 -8.72
N GLU A 217 2.85 -15.50 -8.04
CA GLU A 217 2.24 -15.58 -6.72
C GLU A 217 3.22 -15.07 -5.66
N VAL A 218 2.70 -14.27 -4.72
CA VAL A 218 3.48 -13.81 -3.57
C VAL A 218 3.36 -14.84 -2.44
N PRO A 219 4.47 -15.44 -1.98
CA PRO A 219 4.42 -16.46 -0.95
C PRO A 219 3.82 -15.94 0.36
N VAL A 220 2.98 -16.76 0.98
CA VAL A 220 2.48 -16.49 2.34
C VAL A 220 3.56 -16.88 3.36
N LYS A 221 4.09 -15.89 4.07
CA LYS A 221 5.01 -16.12 5.17
C LYS A 221 4.23 -16.30 6.48
N LYS A 222 4.55 -17.35 7.25
CA LYS A 222 4.00 -17.52 8.59
C LYS A 222 4.55 -16.43 9.50
N ILE A 223 3.66 -15.65 10.10
CA ILE A 223 4.00 -14.65 11.12
C ILE A 223 4.16 -15.37 12.46
N GLU A 224 5.29 -15.16 13.14
CA GLU A 224 5.55 -15.72 14.45
C GLU A 224 4.72 -15.00 15.53
N GLU A 225 4.43 -15.73 16.62
CA GLU A 225 3.78 -15.15 17.79
C GLU A 225 4.70 -14.11 18.51
N PRO A 226 4.12 -13.11 19.20
CA PRO A 226 2.69 -12.86 19.34
C PRO A 226 2.06 -12.17 18.11
N MET A 227 0.96 -12.75 17.63
CA MET A 227 0.19 -12.28 16.50
C MET A 227 -1.31 -12.30 16.81
N ALA A 228 -2.04 -11.25 16.47
CA ALA A 228 -3.47 -11.16 16.65
C ALA A 228 -4.16 -11.05 15.30
N LYS A 229 -4.98 -12.03 14.95
CA LYS A 229 -5.75 -12.04 13.69
C LYS A 229 -7.00 -11.17 13.73
N ASP A 230 -7.48 -10.85 14.93
CA ASP A 230 -8.69 -10.07 15.18
C ASP A 230 -8.61 -9.33 16.53
N TRP A 231 -9.60 -8.49 16.81
CA TRP A 231 -9.67 -7.72 18.05
C TRP A 231 -9.78 -8.61 19.30
N ASP A 232 -10.53 -9.70 19.23
CA ASP A 232 -10.72 -10.62 20.37
C ASP A 232 -9.41 -11.27 20.76
N THR A 233 -8.65 -11.76 19.77
CA THR A 233 -7.30 -12.31 19.99
C THR A 233 -6.35 -11.24 20.55
N LEU A 234 -6.40 -10.01 20.02
CA LEU A 234 -5.56 -8.92 20.53
C LEU A 234 -5.87 -8.61 21.99
N PHE A 235 -7.15 -8.46 22.34
CA PHE A 235 -7.54 -8.21 23.73
C PHE A 235 -7.21 -9.40 24.66
N ALA A 236 -7.36 -10.63 24.20
CA ALA A 236 -6.96 -11.80 24.96
C ALA A 236 -5.47 -11.77 25.31
N ILE A 237 -4.58 -11.48 24.33
CA ILE A 237 -3.14 -11.35 24.56
C ILE A 237 -2.84 -10.25 25.57
N LEU A 238 -3.48 -9.08 25.42
CA LEU A 238 -3.24 -7.91 26.29
C LEU A 238 -3.72 -8.12 27.73
N THR A 239 -4.78 -8.91 27.94
CA THR A 239 -5.38 -9.12 29.27
C THR A 239 -4.79 -10.29 30.02
N HIS A 240 -4.44 -11.39 29.34
CA HIS A 240 -3.90 -12.61 29.99
C HIS A 240 -2.42 -12.46 30.36
N ASN A 241 -1.67 -11.60 29.69
CA ASN A 241 -0.25 -11.34 29.99
C ASN A 241 -0.01 -10.15 30.91
N LYS A 242 -1.02 -9.67 31.65
CA LYS A 242 -0.76 -8.68 32.71
C LYS A 242 0.10 -9.37 33.78
N PRO A 243 1.32 -8.88 34.08
CA PRO A 243 2.01 -9.30 35.28
C PRO A 243 1.06 -9.00 36.45
N THR A 244 0.76 -10.02 37.22
CA THR A 244 0.10 -9.88 38.54
C THR A 244 0.93 -8.88 39.33
N LYS A 245 0.62 -7.59 39.25
CA LYS A 245 1.09 -6.64 40.26
C LYS A 245 0.46 -7.13 41.57
N ASN A 246 1.26 -7.79 42.42
CA ASN A 246 0.89 -8.04 43.77
C ASN A 246 0.29 -6.77 44.34
N ALA A 247 -1.00 -6.77 44.55
CA ALA A 247 -1.69 -5.77 45.32
C ALA A 247 -1.15 -5.89 46.75
N LYS A 248 -0.12 -5.12 47.07
CA LYS A 248 0.12 -4.75 48.46
C LYS A 248 -0.94 -3.70 48.77
N LEU A 249 -2.10 -4.16 49.20
CA LEU A 249 -2.98 -3.41 50.06
C LEU A 249 -2.26 -3.17 51.40
N ILE A 250 -1.96 -1.93 51.69
CA ILE A 250 -1.86 -1.41 53.06
C ILE A 250 -2.87 -0.28 53.16
#